data_1308456ba417e314c868e220dc613865
#
_entry.id   1308456ba417e314c868e220dc613865
#
_cell.length_a   1.000
_cell.length_b   1.000
_cell.length_c   1.000
_cell.angle_alpha   90.00
_cell.angle_beta   90.00
_cell.angle_gamma   90.00
#
_symmetry.space_group_name_H-M   'P 1'
#
loop_
_entity.id
_entity.type
_entity.pdbx_description
1 polymer ?
#
loop_
_entity_poly.entity_id
_entity_poly.type
_entity_poly.pdbx_seq_one_letter_code
_entity_poly.pdbx_strand_id
1 'polypeptide(L)'
;TYFYLDPDNNNNLYYAGNQTLYKTNSATTVTPTTWTNAGTLNTNENLRTFATTRGTYSAASSYMLIGGNNGSVFRFDDPANTASLSAAVNITPSTSSSGSIVSGLAIHPTNPDIVLAVYANYGINSIFLTTNATAASPTWTLVEKNLPAHSIRSAAITTVGTEIIYFVGTARGLYSNSDPVNNNWDLEGANTIGLAVVSSLAYRPSDKKLLIGTHGNGMFETTVEGSLSTKNFNKNTDLYSFPTPTLDVLNFRSSTIDFSKEIAYEIYSLTGKSVLKGTLNNKKIDVSRLNSGIHFVNLRAANTNHTLKFIKN
;
A
#
# COMPACT_ATOMS: atom_id res chain seq x y z
N THR A 1 -20.95 11.67 -12.22
CA THR A 1 -20.27 11.70 -13.53
C THR A 1 -18.78 11.52 -13.29
N TYR A 2 -18.17 10.52 -13.91
CA TYR A 2 -16.76 10.18 -13.73
C TYR A 2 -16.07 10.21 -15.09
N PHE A 3 -14.96 10.94 -15.18
CA PHE A 3 -14.05 10.91 -16.29
C PHE A 3 -12.78 10.16 -15.90
N TYR A 4 -12.21 9.42 -16.84
CA TYR A 4 -10.94 8.76 -16.67
C TYR A 4 -10.10 8.94 -17.94
N LEU A 5 -9.01 9.67 -17.82
CA LEU A 5 -8.00 9.81 -18.86
C LEU A 5 -6.97 8.71 -18.66
N ASP A 6 -6.67 7.97 -19.73
CA ASP A 6 -5.62 6.97 -19.69
C ASP A 6 -4.27 7.64 -19.37
N PRO A 7 -3.62 7.26 -18.27
CA PRO A 7 -2.40 7.95 -17.82
C PRO A 7 -1.20 7.77 -18.75
N ASP A 8 -1.23 6.76 -19.64
CA ASP A 8 -0.15 6.49 -20.58
C ASP A 8 -0.53 6.79 -22.04
N ASN A 9 -1.81 7.11 -22.29
CA ASN A 9 -2.28 7.57 -23.60
C ASN A 9 -3.31 8.70 -23.45
N ASN A 10 -2.85 9.94 -23.56
CA ASN A 10 -3.67 11.16 -23.41
C ASN A 10 -4.75 11.34 -24.49
N ASN A 11 -4.83 10.47 -25.49
CA ASN A 11 -5.93 10.45 -26.46
C ASN A 11 -7.10 9.56 -26.02
N ASN A 12 -6.88 8.63 -25.09
CA ASN A 12 -7.93 7.74 -24.60
C ASN A 12 -8.63 8.34 -23.39
N LEU A 13 -9.85 8.80 -23.57
CA LEU A 13 -10.70 9.34 -22.52
C LEU A 13 -11.99 8.54 -22.41
N TYR A 14 -12.34 8.20 -21.18
CA TYR A 14 -13.52 7.43 -20.82
C TYR A 14 -14.45 8.27 -19.95
N TYR A 15 -15.74 8.14 -20.15
CA TYR A 15 -16.77 8.89 -19.43
C TYR A 15 -17.89 7.95 -18.99
N ALA A 16 -18.20 7.97 -17.70
CA ALA A 16 -19.34 7.25 -17.13
C ALA A 16 -20.58 8.14 -17.10
N GLY A 17 -21.53 7.88 -17.97
CA GLY A 17 -22.89 8.44 -17.93
C GLY A 17 -23.82 7.52 -17.16
N ASN A 18 -23.69 7.49 -15.82
CA ASN A 18 -24.34 6.50 -14.95
C ASN A 18 -23.93 5.06 -15.28
N GLN A 19 -24.80 4.30 -15.98
CA GLN A 19 -24.55 2.91 -16.37
C GLN A 19 -23.84 2.78 -17.73
N THR A 20 -23.82 3.83 -18.52
CA THR A 20 -23.29 3.82 -19.87
C THR A 20 -21.84 4.30 -19.89
N LEU A 21 -20.98 3.54 -20.57
CA LEU A 21 -19.62 3.96 -20.89
C LEU A 21 -19.58 4.66 -22.23
N TYR A 22 -19.06 5.88 -22.24
CA TYR A 22 -18.68 6.60 -23.44
C TYR A 22 -17.16 6.67 -23.51
N LYS A 23 -16.60 6.55 -24.68
CA LYS A 23 -15.16 6.61 -24.90
C LYS A 23 -14.79 7.40 -26.15
N THR A 24 -13.59 7.97 -26.16
CA THR A 24 -12.98 8.58 -27.34
C THR A 24 -11.48 8.30 -27.35
N ASN A 25 -10.93 8.10 -28.56
CA ASN A 25 -9.49 7.99 -28.79
C ASN A 25 -8.93 9.31 -29.35
N SER A 26 -9.63 10.40 -29.18
CA SER A 26 -9.31 11.74 -29.70
C SER A 26 -9.51 12.80 -28.63
N ALA A 27 -9.10 12.52 -27.38
CA ALA A 27 -9.35 13.41 -26.25
C ALA A 27 -8.74 14.81 -26.41
N THR A 28 -7.64 14.95 -27.17
CA THR A 28 -7.00 16.24 -27.47
C THR A 28 -7.77 17.09 -28.50
N THR A 29 -8.65 16.46 -29.29
CA THR A 29 -9.44 17.09 -30.35
C THR A 29 -10.90 16.67 -30.29
N VAL A 30 -11.42 16.48 -29.07
CA VAL A 30 -12.75 15.95 -28.85
C VAL A 30 -13.86 16.88 -29.40
N THR A 31 -14.80 16.26 -30.08
CA THR A 31 -16.06 16.90 -30.57
C THR A 31 -17.22 15.99 -30.19
N PRO A 32 -18.48 16.46 -30.29
CA PRO A 32 -19.64 15.60 -30.04
C PRO A 32 -19.67 14.33 -30.88
N THR A 33 -19.04 14.33 -32.06
CA THR A 33 -19.02 13.20 -33.00
C THR A 33 -17.86 12.25 -32.80
N THR A 34 -16.88 12.58 -31.95
CA THR A 34 -15.73 11.69 -31.66
C THR A 34 -15.98 10.75 -30.48
N TRP A 35 -17.13 10.87 -29.81
CA TRP A 35 -17.51 9.96 -28.74
C TRP A 35 -18.19 8.71 -29.28
N THR A 36 -17.76 7.56 -28.77
CA THR A 36 -18.39 6.26 -29.02
C THR A 36 -19.19 5.87 -27.77
N ASN A 37 -20.45 5.53 -27.94
CA ASN A 37 -21.25 4.90 -26.92
C ASN A 37 -20.91 3.40 -26.88
N ALA A 38 -20.20 2.95 -25.86
CA ALA A 38 -19.85 1.55 -25.66
C ALA A 38 -20.97 0.74 -24.97
N GLY A 39 -22.09 1.37 -24.62
CA GLY A 39 -23.21 0.69 -23.96
C GLY A 39 -23.04 0.50 -22.46
N THR A 40 -23.72 -0.50 -21.93
CA THR A 40 -23.79 -0.80 -20.50
C THR A 40 -23.17 -2.16 -20.18
N LEU A 41 -22.79 -2.35 -18.92
CA LEU A 41 -22.53 -3.67 -18.37
C LEU A 41 -23.81 -4.52 -18.41
N ASN A 42 -23.65 -5.86 -18.39
CA ASN A 42 -24.79 -6.80 -18.28
C ASN A 42 -25.45 -6.80 -16.88
N THR A 43 -25.20 -5.79 -16.08
CA THR A 43 -25.73 -5.59 -14.74
C THR A 43 -26.29 -4.19 -14.61
N ASN A 44 -27.30 -3.99 -13.75
CA ASN A 44 -27.90 -2.68 -13.48
C ASN A 44 -27.04 -1.88 -12.50
N GLU A 45 -25.86 -1.45 -12.94
CA GLU A 45 -24.85 -0.85 -12.07
C GLU A 45 -24.34 0.48 -12.61
N ASN A 46 -24.28 1.50 -11.76
CA ASN A 46 -23.64 2.75 -12.11
C ASN A 46 -22.11 2.58 -12.03
N LEU A 47 -21.44 3.00 -13.09
CA LEU A 47 -19.98 2.97 -13.16
C LEU A 47 -19.38 4.01 -12.22
N ARG A 48 -18.38 3.66 -11.42
CA ARG A 48 -17.85 4.52 -10.35
C ARG A 48 -16.36 4.75 -10.41
N THR A 49 -15.57 3.73 -10.73
CA THR A 49 -14.12 3.84 -10.74
C THR A 49 -13.52 3.06 -11.89
N PHE A 50 -12.39 3.55 -12.37
CA PHE A 50 -11.68 2.98 -13.50
C PHE A 50 -10.19 2.88 -13.19
N ALA A 51 -9.53 1.89 -13.78
CA ALA A 51 -8.08 1.79 -13.86
C ALA A 51 -7.68 1.09 -15.15
N THR A 52 -6.67 1.56 -15.85
CA THR A 52 -6.11 0.91 -17.04
C THR A 52 -4.77 0.25 -16.74
N THR A 53 -4.43 -0.80 -17.47
CA THR A 53 -3.06 -1.32 -17.53
C THR A 53 -2.11 -0.20 -17.93
N ARG A 54 -0.88 -0.27 -17.43
CA ARG A 54 0.12 0.77 -17.62
C ARG A 54 1.11 0.39 -18.74
N GLY A 55 1.79 1.42 -19.27
CA GLY A 55 2.80 1.27 -20.30
C GLY A 55 2.24 1.31 -21.71
N THR A 56 2.97 0.76 -22.68
CA THR A 56 2.57 0.77 -24.10
C THR A 56 1.30 -0.05 -24.30
N TYR A 57 0.30 0.56 -24.91
CA TYR A 57 -0.96 -0.11 -25.22
C TYR A 57 -0.77 -1.28 -26.18
N SER A 58 -1.41 -2.39 -25.88
CA SER A 58 -1.48 -3.59 -26.72
C SER A 58 -2.89 -4.17 -26.70
N ALA A 59 -3.52 -4.32 -27.84
CA ALA A 59 -4.87 -4.90 -27.94
C ALA A 59 -4.95 -6.33 -27.35
N ALA A 60 -3.83 -7.07 -27.34
CA ALA A 60 -3.78 -8.43 -26.81
C ALA A 60 -3.65 -8.53 -25.30
N SER A 61 -3.24 -7.45 -24.63
CA SER A 61 -2.91 -7.50 -23.18
C SER A 61 -3.39 -6.31 -22.37
N SER A 62 -3.75 -5.19 -23.02
CA SER A 62 -4.26 -4.03 -22.30
C SER A 62 -5.74 -4.21 -21.97
N TYR A 63 -6.09 -3.84 -20.73
CA TYR A 63 -7.47 -3.88 -20.26
C TYR A 63 -7.77 -2.68 -19.35
N MET A 64 -9.04 -2.43 -19.16
CA MET A 64 -9.56 -1.48 -18.18
C MET A 64 -10.37 -2.24 -17.12
N LEU A 65 -10.12 -1.92 -15.86
CA LEU A 65 -11.01 -2.31 -14.76
C LEU A 65 -12.10 -1.27 -14.59
N ILE A 66 -13.29 -1.74 -14.28
CA ILE A 66 -14.48 -0.94 -14.03
C ILE A 66 -15.10 -1.40 -12.73
N GLY A 67 -15.23 -0.50 -11.77
CA GLY A 67 -15.94 -0.73 -10.52
C GLY A 67 -17.30 -0.06 -10.50
N GLY A 68 -18.28 -0.76 -9.95
CA GLY A 68 -19.66 -0.31 -9.87
C GLY A 68 -20.09 0.13 -8.45
N ASN A 69 -21.32 0.63 -8.37
CA ASN A 69 -21.92 1.06 -7.10
C ASN A 69 -22.65 -0.08 -6.37
N ASN A 70 -22.68 -1.28 -6.93
CA ASN A 70 -23.31 -2.47 -6.34
C ASN A 70 -22.30 -3.60 -6.05
N GLY A 71 -21.02 -3.24 -6.01
CA GLY A 71 -19.92 -4.11 -5.59
C GLY A 71 -19.23 -4.88 -6.70
N SER A 72 -19.66 -4.76 -7.95
CA SER A 72 -19.08 -5.52 -9.03
C SER A 72 -17.79 -4.90 -9.57
N VAL A 73 -16.86 -5.77 -9.94
CA VAL A 73 -15.61 -5.42 -10.64
C VAL A 73 -15.59 -6.14 -11.97
N PHE A 74 -15.43 -5.38 -13.05
CA PHE A 74 -15.34 -5.90 -14.40
C PHE A 74 -13.98 -5.63 -15.01
N ARG A 75 -13.49 -6.57 -15.83
CA ARG A 75 -12.35 -6.38 -16.71
C ARG A 75 -12.85 -6.22 -18.15
N PHE A 76 -12.53 -5.10 -18.76
CA PHE A 76 -12.88 -4.76 -20.14
C PHE A 76 -11.61 -4.82 -20.99
N ASP A 77 -11.45 -5.92 -21.73
CA ASP A 77 -10.25 -6.18 -22.54
C ASP A 77 -10.26 -5.33 -23.80
N ASP A 78 -9.08 -4.86 -24.21
CA ASP A 78 -8.88 -3.97 -25.38
C ASP A 78 -9.84 -2.76 -25.38
N PRO A 79 -9.84 -1.93 -24.33
CA PRO A 79 -10.86 -0.89 -24.13
C PRO A 79 -10.87 0.19 -25.22
N ALA A 80 -9.75 0.40 -25.92
CA ALA A 80 -9.68 1.37 -27.01
C ALA A 80 -10.46 0.89 -28.25
N ASN A 81 -10.39 -0.39 -28.59
CA ASN A 81 -10.95 -0.94 -29.84
C ASN A 81 -12.25 -1.72 -29.63
N THR A 82 -12.45 -2.38 -28.48
CA THR A 82 -13.68 -3.17 -28.24
C THR A 82 -14.91 -2.25 -28.21
N ALA A 83 -15.86 -2.53 -29.10
CA ALA A 83 -16.99 -1.64 -29.36
C ALA A 83 -18.03 -1.65 -28.23
N SER A 84 -18.24 -2.78 -27.55
CA SER A 84 -19.33 -2.94 -26.58
C SER A 84 -18.85 -3.34 -25.19
N LEU A 85 -19.31 -2.61 -24.19
CA LEU A 85 -19.07 -2.88 -22.77
C LEU A 85 -19.69 -4.23 -22.31
N SER A 86 -20.66 -4.78 -23.06
CA SER A 86 -21.22 -6.10 -22.76
C SER A 86 -20.21 -7.25 -22.88
N ALA A 87 -19.05 -7.00 -23.53
CA ALA A 87 -17.94 -7.96 -23.59
C ALA A 87 -17.08 -7.99 -22.30
N ALA A 88 -17.31 -7.08 -21.36
CA ALA A 88 -16.54 -7.03 -20.12
C ALA A 88 -16.77 -8.30 -19.27
N VAL A 89 -15.67 -8.85 -18.76
CA VAL A 89 -15.65 -10.05 -17.93
C VAL A 89 -15.90 -9.66 -16.47
N ASN A 90 -16.88 -10.27 -15.83
CA ASN A 90 -17.11 -10.09 -14.40
C ASN A 90 -16.03 -10.84 -13.62
N ILE A 91 -15.21 -10.09 -12.88
CA ILE A 91 -14.12 -10.59 -12.03
C ILE A 91 -14.33 -10.24 -10.56
N THR A 92 -15.55 -9.95 -10.16
CA THR A 92 -15.89 -9.55 -8.78
C THR A 92 -15.37 -10.54 -7.75
N PRO A 93 -14.75 -10.11 -6.65
CA PRO A 93 -14.40 -10.99 -5.54
C PRO A 93 -15.63 -11.68 -4.98
N SER A 94 -15.61 -13.01 -4.87
CA SER A 94 -16.79 -13.82 -4.47
C SER A 94 -17.29 -13.52 -3.05
N THR A 95 -16.45 -12.94 -2.20
CA THR A 95 -16.77 -12.57 -0.81
C THR A 95 -17.01 -11.06 -0.63
N SER A 96 -17.08 -10.29 -1.72
CA SER A 96 -17.50 -8.89 -1.67
C SER A 96 -19.00 -8.80 -1.37
N SER A 97 -19.39 -7.71 -0.70
CA SER A 97 -20.80 -7.50 -0.34
C SER A 97 -21.57 -6.85 -1.49
N SER A 98 -22.68 -7.43 -1.90
CA SER A 98 -23.64 -6.77 -2.79
C SER A 98 -24.12 -5.46 -2.18
N GLY A 99 -24.29 -4.42 -3.00
CA GLY A 99 -24.67 -3.08 -2.56
C GLY A 99 -23.51 -2.22 -2.03
N SER A 100 -22.29 -2.76 -1.97
CA SER A 100 -21.09 -1.98 -1.62
C SER A 100 -20.57 -1.19 -2.82
N ILE A 101 -19.86 -0.10 -2.55
CA ILE A 101 -19.31 0.77 -3.61
C ILE A 101 -17.84 0.42 -3.84
N VAL A 102 -17.48 0.04 -5.06
CA VAL A 102 -16.10 -0.05 -5.48
C VAL A 102 -15.52 1.37 -5.56
N SER A 103 -14.71 1.74 -4.59
CA SER A 103 -14.20 3.09 -4.43
C SER A 103 -12.82 3.32 -5.06
N GLY A 104 -12.06 2.25 -5.25
CA GLY A 104 -10.75 2.32 -5.86
C GLY A 104 -10.33 1.01 -6.51
N LEU A 105 -9.64 1.11 -7.62
CA LEU A 105 -9.02 0.02 -8.35
C LEU A 105 -7.58 0.43 -8.67
N ALA A 106 -6.63 -0.44 -8.42
CA ALA A 106 -5.23 -0.20 -8.78
C ALA A 106 -4.66 -1.43 -9.47
N ILE A 107 -3.98 -1.20 -10.59
CA ILE A 107 -3.25 -2.22 -11.34
C ILE A 107 -1.76 -1.97 -11.13
N HIS A 108 -1.00 -3.03 -10.94
CA HIS A 108 0.45 -2.94 -10.79
C HIS A 108 1.10 -2.36 -12.07
N PRO A 109 2.07 -1.43 -11.95
CA PRO A 109 2.60 -0.68 -13.08
C PRO A 109 3.20 -1.51 -14.22
N THR A 110 3.72 -2.71 -13.93
CA THR A 110 4.41 -3.56 -14.90
C THR A 110 3.92 -5.02 -14.94
N ASN A 111 3.02 -5.40 -14.01
CA ASN A 111 2.43 -6.74 -14.00
C ASN A 111 0.89 -6.63 -13.95
N PRO A 112 0.19 -6.78 -15.09
CA PRO A 112 -1.26 -6.61 -15.15
C PRO A 112 -2.04 -7.66 -14.36
N ASP A 113 -1.42 -8.74 -13.90
CA ASP A 113 -2.07 -9.74 -13.05
C ASP A 113 -2.28 -9.31 -11.61
N ILE A 114 -1.51 -8.32 -11.14
CA ILE A 114 -1.60 -7.84 -9.75
C ILE A 114 -2.55 -6.65 -9.68
N VAL A 115 -3.66 -6.84 -8.98
CA VAL A 115 -4.73 -5.85 -8.84
C VAL A 115 -5.19 -5.75 -7.39
N LEU A 116 -5.40 -4.51 -6.93
CA LEU A 116 -6.04 -4.19 -5.66
C LEU A 116 -7.43 -3.57 -5.93
N ALA A 117 -8.47 -4.17 -5.38
CA ALA A 117 -9.84 -3.63 -5.41
C ALA A 117 -10.29 -3.26 -4.00
N VAL A 118 -10.82 -2.04 -3.83
CA VAL A 118 -11.22 -1.54 -2.52
C VAL A 118 -12.64 -0.97 -2.51
N TYR A 119 -13.28 -1.03 -1.33
CA TYR A 119 -14.69 -0.70 -1.13
C TYR A 119 -14.89 0.34 -0.03
N ALA A 120 -15.80 1.29 -0.26
CA ALA A 120 -16.00 2.46 0.61
C ALA A 120 -16.94 2.25 1.80
N ASN A 121 -17.65 1.14 1.88
CA ASN A 121 -18.63 0.91 2.94
C ASN A 121 -17.97 0.47 4.25
N TYR A 122 -18.62 0.73 5.37
CA TYR A 122 -18.18 0.26 6.69
C TYR A 122 -18.76 -1.14 6.98
N GLY A 123 -18.03 -1.94 7.75
CA GLY A 123 -18.50 -3.24 8.22
C GLY A 123 -18.65 -4.32 7.16
N ILE A 124 -17.91 -4.18 6.06
CA ILE A 124 -17.86 -5.15 4.96
C ILE A 124 -16.41 -5.56 4.69
N ASN A 125 -16.22 -6.62 3.92
CA ASN A 125 -14.93 -6.96 3.34
C ASN A 125 -14.54 -5.87 2.31
N SER A 126 -13.45 -5.16 2.53
CA SER A 126 -13.18 -3.91 1.82
C SER A 126 -11.86 -3.84 1.06
N ILE A 127 -10.93 -4.79 1.23
CA ILE A 127 -9.64 -4.78 0.52
C ILE A 127 -9.34 -6.16 -0.04
N PHE A 128 -9.34 -6.28 -1.37
CA PHE A 128 -9.08 -7.53 -2.08
C PHE A 128 -7.88 -7.41 -3.00
N LEU A 129 -6.99 -8.39 -2.94
CA LEU A 129 -5.82 -8.53 -3.80
C LEU A 129 -5.98 -9.77 -4.68
N THR A 130 -5.71 -9.63 -5.98
CA THR A 130 -5.47 -10.75 -6.88
C THR A 130 -4.10 -10.67 -7.51
N THR A 131 -3.54 -11.81 -7.87
CA THR A 131 -2.26 -11.93 -8.60
C THR A 131 -2.43 -12.67 -9.93
N ASN A 132 -3.67 -12.84 -10.39
CA ASN A 132 -4.03 -13.47 -11.65
C ASN A 132 -5.24 -12.79 -12.30
N ALA A 133 -5.26 -11.45 -12.33
CA ALA A 133 -6.38 -10.66 -12.83
C ALA A 133 -6.72 -10.91 -14.31
N THR A 134 -5.76 -11.38 -15.13
CA THR A 134 -5.96 -11.73 -16.54
C THR A 134 -6.62 -13.08 -16.75
N ALA A 135 -6.71 -13.93 -15.72
CA ALA A 135 -7.43 -15.20 -15.81
C ALA A 135 -8.92 -14.99 -16.12
N ALA A 136 -9.57 -16.01 -16.70
CA ALA A 136 -11.01 -15.99 -16.95
C ALA A 136 -11.84 -15.91 -15.65
N SER A 137 -11.30 -16.45 -14.56
CA SER A 137 -11.88 -16.40 -13.21
C SER A 137 -10.76 -16.15 -12.21
N PRO A 138 -10.40 -14.89 -11.94
CA PRO A 138 -9.35 -14.55 -10.97
C PRO A 138 -9.68 -15.02 -9.56
N THR A 139 -8.63 -15.38 -8.82
CA THR A 139 -8.74 -15.66 -7.39
C THR A 139 -8.41 -14.41 -6.59
N TRP A 140 -9.25 -14.10 -5.61
CA TRP A 140 -9.08 -12.94 -4.76
C TRP A 140 -8.78 -13.33 -3.32
N THR A 141 -7.85 -12.64 -2.69
CA THR A 141 -7.50 -12.76 -1.27
C THR A 141 -7.97 -11.53 -0.53
N LEU A 142 -8.71 -11.71 0.56
CA LEU A 142 -9.07 -10.63 1.48
C LEU A 142 -7.84 -10.24 2.30
N VAL A 143 -7.47 -8.96 2.26
CA VAL A 143 -6.20 -8.46 2.85
C VAL A 143 -6.40 -7.26 3.78
N GLU A 144 -7.54 -7.16 4.44
CA GLU A 144 -7.88 -6.05 5.35
C GLU A 144 -7.00 -5.98 6.61
N LYS A 145 -6.63 -7.15 7.14
CA LYS A 145 -5.81 -7.27 8.36
C LYS A 145 -6.33 -6.42 9.53
N ASN A 146 -5.61 -5.34 9.88
CA ASN A 146 -5.94 -4.42 10.97
C ASN A 146 -6.88 -3.27 10.57
N LEU A 147 -7.47 -3.29 9.36
CA LEU A 147 -8.33 -2.21 8.85
C LEU A 147 -9.83 -2.57 8.68
N PRO A 148 -10.42 -3.63 9.31
CA PRO A 148 -11.76 -4.10 8.99
C PRO A 148 -12.89 -3.11 9.34
N ALA A 149 -12.64 -2.13 10.18
CA ALA A 149 -13.61 -1.09 10.54
C ALA A 149 -13.51 0.18 9.68
N HIS A 150 -12.52 0.26 8.78
CA HIS A 150 -12.27 1.46 7.99
C HIS A 150 -13.07 1.43 6.69
N SER A 151 -13.58 2.60 6.29
CA SER A 151 -14.07 2.80 4.93
C SER A 151 -12.87 3.10 4.04
N ILE A 152 -12.61 2.25 3.06
CA ILE A 152 -11.49 2.42 2.14
C ILE A 152 -11.95 3.26 0.96
N ARG A 153 -11.20 4.30 0.59
CA ARG A 153 -11.61 5.33 -0.38
C ARG A 153 -10.84 5.30 -1.68
N SER A 154 -9.58 4.90 -1.64
CA SER A 154 -8.70 4.91 -2.80
C SER A 154 -7.61 3.86 -2.65
N ALA A 155 -6.99 3.47 -3.76
CA ALA A 155 -5.92 2.49 -3.80
C ALA A 155 -4.84 2.90 -4.80
N ALA A 156 -3.58 2.53 -4.51
CA ALA A 156 -2.48 2.61 -5.45
C ALA A 156 -1.52 1.44 -5.24
N ILE A 157 -0.90 0.97 -6.32
CA ILE A 157 0.19 0.00 -6.29
C ILE A 157 1.43 0.67 -6.88
N THR A 158 2.52 0.60 -6.15
CA THR A 158 3.79 1.21 -6.52
C THR A 158 4.90 0.17 -6.56
N THR A 159 5.99 0.47 -7.25
CA THR A 159 7.16 -0.40 -7.30
C THR A 159 8.42 0.40 -7.05
N VAL A 160 9.34 -0.16 -6.25
CA VAL A 160 10.67 0.38 -6.05
C VAL A 160 11.69 -0.76 -6.16
N GLY A 161 12.42 -0.78 -7.26
CA GLY A 161 13.21 -1.97 -7.60
C GLY A 161 12.31 -3.17 -7.84
N THR A 162 12.49 -4.22 -7.07
CA THR A 162 11.65 -5.44 -7.09
C THR A 162 10.57 -5.44 -6.01
N GLU A 163 10.56 -4.46 -5.11
CA GLU A 163 9.59 -4.36 -4.03
C GLU A 163 8.27 -3.75 -4.54
N ILE A 164 7.16 -4.36 -4.17
CA ILE A 164 5.81 -3.83 -4.41
C ILE A 164 5.31 -3.22 -3.12
N ILE A 165 4.81 -1.99 -3.20
CA ILE A 165 4.18 -1.32 -2.04
C ILE A 165 2.75 -0.98 -2.42
N TYR A 166 1.82 -1.47 -1.64
CA TYR A 166 0.39 -1.20 -1.76
C TYR A 166 0.02 -0.04 -0.84
N PHE A 167 -0.76 0.89 -1.36
CA PHE A 167 -1.30 2.00 -0.58
C PHE A 167 -2.81 1.98 -0.61
N VAL A 168 -3.43 2.26 0.53
CA VAL A 168 -4.87 2.48 0.65
C VAL A 168 -5.15 3.78 1.38
N GLY A 169 -5.95 4.62 0.73
CA GLY A 169 -6.52 5.81 1.35
C GLY A 169 -7.81 5.44 2.06
N THR A 170 -7.94 5.83 3.32
CA THR A 170 -9.08 5.48 4.16
C THR A 170 -9.83 6.71 4.66
N ALA A 171 -10.95 6.50 5.34
CA ALA A 171 -11.63 7.55 6.09
C ALA A 171 -10.82 8.06 7.30
N ARG A 172 -9.68 7.43 7.62
CA ARG A 172 -8.82 7.75 8.78
C ARG A 172 -7.34 7.59 8.45
N GLY A 173 -6.88 8.29 7.41
CA GLY A 173 -5.48 8.34 7.04
C GLY A 173 -5.09 7.50 5.82
N LEU A 174 -3.81 7.56 5.50
CA LEU A 174 -3.12 6.78 4.47
C LEU A 174 -2.43 5.59 5.12
N TYR A 175 -2.53 4.43 4.49
CA TYR A 175 -1.84 3.21 4.96
C TYR A 175 -1.06 2.57 3.82
N SER A 176 0.05 1.92 4.16
CA SER A 176 0.86 1.14 3.23
C SER A 176 1.12 -0.28 3.71
N ASN A 177 1.48 -1.16 2.79
CA ASN A 177 1.89 -2.53 3.09
C ASN A 177 2.70 -3.10 1.92
N SER A 178 3.80 -3.79 2.18
CA SER A 178 4.59 -4.50 1.15
C SER A 178 4.22 -5.98 1.01
N ASP A 179 3.55 -6.56 1.99
CA ASP A 179 3.04 -7.94 1.98
C ASP A 179 1.68 -8.02 2.69
N PRO A 180 0.60 -7.55 2.06
CA PRO A 180 -0.70 -7.45 2.70
C PRO A 180 -1.35 -8.82 2.98
N VAL A 181 -0.82 -9.90 2.41
CA VAL A 181 -1.27 -11.26 2.71
C VAL A 181 -0.81 -11.69 4.10
N ASN A 182 0.38 -11.28 4.54
CA ASN A 182 0.99 -11.73 5.79
C ASN A 182 1.05 -10.65 6.87
N ASN A 183 1.17 -9.36 6.50
CA ASN A 183 1.45 -8.28 7.42
C ASN A 183 0.23 -7.36 7.64
N ASN A 184 0.27 -6.60 8.73
CA ASN A 184 -0.64 -5.50 9.00
C ASN A 184 -0.29 -4.27 8.16
N TRP A 185 -1.28 -3.42 7.91
CA TRP A 185 -1.12 -2.12 7.27
C TRP A 185 -0.51 -1.11 8.24
N ASP A 186 0.46 -0.34 7.78
CA ASP A 186 1.13 0.70 8.53
C ASP A 186 0.57 2.08 8.19
N LEU A 187 0.33 2.91 9.21
CA LEU A 187 -0.15 4.29 9.03
C LEU A 187 0.99 5.17 8.50
N GLU A 188 0.74 5.83 7.38
CA GLU A 188 1.68 6.73 6.74
C GLU A 188 1.40 8.20 7.05
N GLY A 189 2.48 9.00 7.12
CA GLY A 189 2.37 10.44 7.28
C GLY A 189 1.65 10.88 8.55
N ALA A 190 1.81 10.18 9.66
CA ALA A 190 1.11 10.45 10.92
C ALA A 190 1.23 11.92 11.40
N ASN A 191 2.35 12.59 11.10
CA ASN A 191 2.62 13.97 11.48
C ASN A 191 2.34 15.00 10.36
N THR A 192 1.91 14.56 9.18
CA THR A 192 1.62 15.42 8.01
C THR A 192 0.18 15.25 7.55
N ILE A 193 -0.18 14.10 6.99
CA ILE A 193 -1.53 13.76 6.56
C ILE A 193 -2.43 13.52 7.79
N GLY A 194 -1.87 12.90 8.82
CA GLY A 194 -2.58 12.51 10.02
C GLY A 194 -3.71 11.51 9.72
N LEU A 195 -4.85 11.71 10.37
CA LEU A 195 -6.05 10.91 10.17
C LEU A 195 -7.05 11.56 9.21
N ALA A 196 -6.60 12.42 8.31
CA ALA A 196 -7.47 13.02 7.29
C ALA A 196 -8.03 11.94 6.35
N VAL A 197 -9.24 12.17 5.83
CA VAL A 197 -9.82 11.29 4.81
C VAL A 197 -8.98 11.37 3.55
N VAL A 198 -8.42 10.24 3.10
CA VAL A 198 -7.65 10.14 1.86
C VAL A 198 -8.55 9.64 0.74
N SER A 199 -9.07 10.56 -0.06
CA SER A 199 -10.09 10.29 -1.06
C SER A 199 -9.55 9.86 -2.41
N SER A 200 -8.30 10.19 -2.73
CA SER A 200 -7.68 9.83 -4.02
C SER A 200 -6.19 9.53 -3.87
N LEU A 201 -5.73 8.57 -4.65
CA LEU A 201 -4.32 8.20 -4.79
C LEU A 201 -3.99 8.10 -6.27
N ALA A 202 -2.86 8.64 -6.70
CA ALA A 202 -2.34 8.49 -8.05
C ALA A 202 -0.81 8.27 -8.01
N TYR A 203 -0.36 7.22 -8.64
CA TYR A 203 1.07 6.91 -8.73
C TYR A 203 1.61 7.14 -10.14
N ARG A 204 2.74 7.84 -10.25
CA ARG A 204 3.45 8.06 -11.49
C ARG A 204 4.78 7.29 -11.48
N PRO A 205 4.88 6.19 -12.26
CA PRO A 205 6.05 5.32 -12.22
C PRO A 205 7.35 5.98 -12.72
N SER A 206 7.24 6.95 -13.64
CA SER A 206 8.41 7.60 -14.28
C SER A 206 9.34 8.32 -13.30
N ASP A 207 8.79 8.88 -12.23
CA ASP A 207 9.53 9.59 -11.18
C ASP A 207 9.17 9.09 -9.78
N LYS A 208 8.45 7.96 -9.68
CA LYS A 208 8.05 7.28 -8.46
C LYS A 208 7.23 8.16 -7.51
N LYS A 209 6.49 9.12 -8.04
CA LYS A 209 5.68 10.02 -7.23
C LYS A 209 4.31 9.46 -6.93
N LEU A 210 3.94 9.50 -5.66
CA LEU A 210 2.60 9.23 -5.16
C LEU A 210 1.95 10.57 -4.80
N LEU A 211 0.85 10.88 -5.46
CA LEU A 211 -0.02 12.01 -5.13
C LEU A 211 -1.14 11.52 -4.23
N ILE A 212 -1.37 12.24 -3.12
CA ILE A 212 -2.35 11.91 -2.09
C ILE A 212 -3.33 13.07 -1.97
N GLY A 213 -4.57 12.86 -2.39
CA GLY A 213 -5.65 13.82 -2.25
C GLY A 213 -6.47 13.55 -1.00
N THR A 214 -6.60 14.56 -0.13
CA THR A 214 -7.37 14.46 1.10
C THR A 214 -8.64 15.29 1.03
N HIS A 215 -9.64 14.92 1.81
CA HIS A 215 -10.82 15.74 2.01
C HIS A 215 -10.58 16.68 3.20
N GLY A 216 -10.34 17.95 2.89
CA GLY A 216 -10.23 19.02 3.89
C GLY A 216 -8.81 19.32 4.40
N ASN A 217 -7.77 18.52 4.01
CA ASN A 217 -6.39 18.76 4.45
C ASN A 217 -5.42 18.98 3.26
N GLY A 218 -5.95 19.36 2.09
CA GLY A 218 -5.14 19.64 0.91
C GLY A 218 -4.64 18.40 0.19
N MET A 219 -3.59 18.59 -0.61
CA MET A 219 -2.93 17.55 -1.40
C MET A 219 -1.49 17.40 -0.95
N PHE A 220 -1.01 16.17 -0.92
CA PHE A 220 0.37 15.84 -0.60
C PHE A 220 1.01 15.09 -1.75
N GLU A 221 2.31 15.21 -1.88
CA GLU A 221 3.12 14.47 -2.83
C GLU A 221 4.32 13.87 -2.09
N THR A 222 4.66 12.64 -2.41
CA THR A 222 5.89 12.00 -1.93
C THR A 222 6.53 11.20 -3.03
N THR A 223 7.86 11.06 -3.00
CA THR A 223 8.57 10.08 -3.81
C THR A 223 8.58 8.76 -3.03
N VAL A 224 8.06 7.70 -3.65
CA VAL A 224 8.08 6.36 -3.04
C VAL A 224 9.49 5.80 -3.25
N GLU A 225 10.25 5.78 -2.18
CA GLU A 225 11.57 5.17 -2.15
C GLU A 225 11.42 3.75 -1.60
N GLY A 226 12.23 2.80 -2.13
CA GLY A 226 12.34 1.48 -1.52
C GLY A 226 12.83 1.67 -0.10
N SER A 227 12.23 0.97 0.84
CA SER A 227 12.84 0.93 2.14
C SER A 227 14.28 0.42 1.91
N LEU A 228 15.26 1.22 2.28
CA LEU A 228 16.57 0.69 2.63
C LEU A 228 16.24 -0.27 3.78
N SER A 229 16.00 -1.53 3.42
CA SER A 229 15.50 -2.55 4.33
C SER A 229 16.46 -2.74 5.48
N THR A 230 16.34 -1.93 6.48
CA THR A 230 16.49 -2.42 7.83
C THR A 230 15.22 -3.24 8.07
N LYS A 231 15.36 -4.57 7.99
CA LYS A 231 14.32 -5.54 8.38
C LYS A 231 13.56 -4.95 9.56
N ASN A 232 12.24 -4.88 9.44
CA ASN A 232 11.33 -4.36 10.44
C ASN A 232 11.91 -4.49 11.85
N PHE A 233 12.20 -3.36 12.48
CA PHE A 233 12.33 -3.34 13.92
C PHE A 233 10.94 -3.72 14.43
N ASN A 234 10.76 -4.99 14.74
CA ASN A 234 9.59 -5.45 15.45
C ASN A 234 9.52 -4.64 16.76
N LYS A 235 8.69 -3.60 16.76
CA LYS A 235 8.41 -2.74 17.92
C LYS A 235 7.71 -3.51 19.05
N ASN A 236 7.51 -4.81 18.86
CA ASN A 236 6.95 -5.76 19.81
C ASN A 236 8.02 -6.61 20.50
N THR A 237 9.24 -6.13 20.65
CA THR A 237 10.11 -6.73 21.63
C THR A 237 9.81 -6.11 22.99
N ASP A 238 9.37 -6.93 23.90
CA ASP A 238 9.28 -6.63 25.33
C ASP A 238 10.67 -6.50 25.99
N LEU A 239 11.69 -6.19 25.17
CA LEU A 239 13.06 -5.99 25.59
C LEU A 239 13.26 -4.55 26.02
N TYR A 240 13.65 -4.37 27.27
CA TYR A 240 13.94 -3.07 27.87
C TYR A 240 15.37 -3.04 28.40
N SER A 241 16.02 -1.87 28.26
CA SER A 241 17.27 -1.55 28.97
C SER A 241 17.02 -0.50 30.05
N PHE A 242 17.64 -0.68 31.21
CA PHE A 242 17.49 0.22 32.35
C PHE A 242 18.73 0.21 33.28
N PRO A 243 18.99 1.29 34.03
CA PRO A 243 18.39 2.61 33.91
C PRO A 243 18.83 3.30 32.61
N THR A 244 18.05 4.29 32.15
CA THR A 244 18.48 5.19 31.10
C THR A 244 17.97 6.59 31.46
N PRO A 245 18.83 7.53 31.79
CA PRO A 245 20.32 7.49 31.79
C PRO A 245 20.95 6.48 32.76
N THR A 246 22.13 5.97 32.40
CA THR A 246 22.93 5.05 33.22
C THR A 246 24.32 5.62 33.51
N LEU A 247 24.90 5.28 34.67
CA LEU A 247 26.29 5.62 35.03
C LEU A 247 27.25 4.49 34.67
N ASP A 248 27.09 3.33 35.26
CA ASP A 248 28.09 2.28 35.14
C ASP A 248 27.53 0.96 34.56
N VAL A 249 26.25 0.64 34.79
CA VAL A 249 25.66 -0.64 34.43
C VAL A 249 24.36 -0.47 33.69
N LEU A 250 24.26 -1.10 32.53
CA LEU A 250 23.03 -1.21 31.77
C LEU A 250 22.44 -2.61 31.95
N ASN A 251 21.21 -2.70 32.48
CA ASN A 251 20.51 -3.96 32.68
C ASN A 251 19.49 -4.19 31.56
N PHE A 252 19.08 -5.46 31.39
CA PHE A 252 18.09 -5.85 30.39
C PHE A 252 16.98 -6.70 30.98
N ARG A 253 15.76 -6.51 30.48
CA ARG A 253 14.59 -7.32 30.80
C ARG A 253 13.81 -7.61 29.55
N SER A 254 13.38 -8.88 29.40
CA SER A 254 12.49 -9.37 28.35
C SER A 254 11.74 -10.58 28.87
N SER A 255 10.52 -10.82 28.39
CA SER A 255 9.78 -12.08 28.59
C SER A 255 9.99 -13.07 27.46
N THR A 256 10.50 -12.60 26.30
CA THR A 256 10.67 -13.42 25.10
C THR A 256 12.11 -13.87 24.86
N ILE A 257 13.09 -13.13 25.38
CA ILE A 257 14.51 -13.49 25.23
C ILE A 257 14.96 -14.39 26.36
N ASP A 258 15.47 -15.56 25.99
CA ASP A 258 16.08 -16.49 26.95
C ASP A 258 17.51 -16.05 27.30
N PHE A 259 17.64 -15.34 28.40
CA PHE A 259 18.94 -14.87 28.92
C PHE A 259 19.81 -15.97 29.56
N SER A 260 19.36 -17.21 29.59
CA SER A 260 20.21 -18.34 29.99
C SER A 260 21.19 -18.77 28.88
N LYS A 261 20.90 -18.34 27.65
CA LYS A 261 21.77 -18.60 26.49
C LYS A 261 22.79 -17.48 26.32
N GLU A 262 23.85 -17.78 25.63
CA GLU A 262 24.86 -16.79 25.27
C GLU A 262 24.31 -15.76 24.33
N ILE A 263 24.37 -14.46 24.70
CA ILE A 263 23.89 -13.34 23.92
C ILE A 263 25.07 -12.39 23.69
N ALA A 264 25.52 -12.31 22.44
CA ALA A 264 26.53 -11.35 22.06
C ALA A 264 25.95 -9.94 22.00
N TYR A 265 26.74 -8.95 22.38
CA TYR A 265 26.36 -7.54 22.23
C TYR A 265 27.43 -6.70 21.57
N GLU A 266 27.00 -5.62 20.93
CA GLU A 266 27.87 -4.58 20.41
C GLU A 266 27.22 -3.21 20.63
N ILE A 267 28.00 -2.25 21.16
CA ILE A 267 27.54 -0.90 21.43
C ILE A 267 28.16 0.06 20.44
N TYR A 268 27.33 0.94 19.90
CA TYR A 268 27.71 1.96 18.94
C TYR A 268 27.49 3.36 19.50
N SER A 269 28.38 4.28 19.17
CA SER A 269 28.16 5.72 19.39
C SER A 269 27.08 6.27 18.46
N LEU A 270 26.64 7.50 18.68
CA LEU A 270 25.72 8.20 17.79
C LEU A 270 26.21 8.30 16.34
N THR A 271 27.53 8.29 16.11
CA THR A 271 28.14 8.32 14.77
C THR A 271 28.29 6.94 14.12
N GLY A 272 27.76 5.87 14.75
CA GLY A 272 27.84 4.50 14.23
C GLY A 272 29.17 3.78 14.48
N LYS A 273 30.11 4.41 15.22
CA LYS A 273 31.37 3.76 15.60
C LYS A 273 31.12 2.73 16.70
N SER A 274 31.59 1.50 16.51
CA SER A 274 31.61 0.45 17.58
C SER A 274 32.53 0.89 18.71
N VAL A 275 32.00 0.95 19.93
CA VAL A 275 32.70 1.46 21.12
C VAL A 275 32.89 0.39 22.20
N LEU A 276 32.07 -0.64 22.22
CA LEU A 276 32.18 -1.76 23.13
C LEU A 276 31.51 -3.00 22.54
N LYS A 277 32.11 -4.18 22.73
CA LYS A 277 31.52 -5.47 22.35
C LYS A 277 31.86 -6.56 23.34
N GLY A 278 31.02 -7.57 23.42
CA GLY A 278 31.20 -8.67 24.34
C GLY A 278 30.00 -9.60 24.39
N THR A 279 29.96 -10.43 25.42
CA THR A 279 28.84 -11.32 25.73
C THR A 279 28.15 -10.84 27.01
N LEU A 280 26.80 -10.90 26.99
CA LEU A 280 25.97 -10.46 28.11
C LEU A 280 26.18 -11.35 29.32
N ASN A 281 26.50 -10.79 30.49
CA ASN A 281 26.65 -11.50 31.73
C ASN A 281 25.52 -11.13 32.70
N ASN A 282 24.74 -12.09 33.16
CA ASN A 282 23.65 -11.89 34.12
C ASN A 282 22.70 -10.74 33.73
N LYS A 283 22.36 -10.62 32.44
CA LYS A 283 21.49 -9.56 31.88
C LYS A 283 22.05 -8.15 32.07
N LYS A 284 23.37 -7.98 32.16
CA LYS A 284 24.04 -6.70 32.43
C LYS A 284 25.21 -6.47 31.50
N ILE A 285 25.46 -5.18 31.23
CA ILE A 285 26.66 -4.70 30.54
C ILE A 285 27.29 -3.63 31.41
N ASP A 286 28.58 -3.74 31.69
CA ASP A 286 29.37 -2.66 32.25
C ASP A 286 29.67 -1.62 31.18
N VAL A 287 29.14 -0.41 31.37
CA VAL A 287 29.26 0.74 30.48
C VAL A 287 30.07 1.87 31.11
N SER A 288 30.72 1.62 32.23
CA SER A 288 31.49 2.64 32.98
C SER A 288 32.56 3.35 32.15
N ARG A 289 33.15 2.64 31.17
CA ARG A 289 34.20 3.14 30.28
C ARG A 289 33.72 3.91 29.04
N LEU A 290 32.39 3.99 28.85
CA LEU A 290 31.84 4.73 27.73
C LEU A 290 31.79 6.23 28.04
N ASN A 291 32.03 7.04 27.04
CA ASN A 291 31.84 8.48 27.14
C ASN A 291 30.37 8.80 27.34
N SER A 292 30.08 9.91 28.05
CA SER A 292 28.73 10.42 28.20
C SER A 292 28.11 10.73 26.85
N GLY A 293 26.80 10.43 26.70
CA GLY A 293 26.06 10.68 25.48
C GLY A 293 25.10 9.56 25.10
N ILE A 294 24.56 9.66 23.88
CA ILE A 294 23.63 8.67 23.33
C ILE A 294 24.40 7.52 22.69
N HIS A 295 24.01 6.31 23.05
CA HIS A 295 24.56 5.06 22.51
C HIS A 295 23.43 4.12 22.07
N PHE A 296 23.77 3.21 21.16
CA PHE A 296 22.92 2.12 20.72
C PHE A 296 23.58 0.79 21.07
N VAL A 297 22.85 -0.08 21.76
CA VAL A 297 23.28 -1.45 22.02
C VAL A 297 22.51 -2.41 21.11
N ASN A 298 23.24 -3.23 20.38
CA ASN A 298 22.70 -4.33 19.58
C ASN A 298 22.94 -5.64 20.33
N LEU A 299 21.86 -6.37 20.65
CA LEU A 299 21.92 -7.71 21.25
C LEU A 299 21.61 -8.76 20.17
N ARG A 300 22.46 -9.78 20.05
CA ARG A 300 22.28 -10.90 19.13
C ARG A 300 21.84 -12.14 19.90
N ALA A 301 20.55 -12.42 19.90
CA ALA A 301 19.94 -13.57 20.56
C ALA A 301 19.47 -14.58 19.51
N ALA A 302 20.11 -15.75 19.44
CA ALA A 302 19.87 -16.78 18.43
C ALA A 302 19.92 -16.21 16.99
N ASN A 303 18.80 -16.18 16.27
CA ASN A 303 18.70 -15.66 14.90
C ASN A 303 18.12 -14.23 14.83
N THR A 304 17.98 -13.54 15.97
CA THR A 304 17.37 -12.20 16.02
C THR A 304 18.35 -11.16 16.54
N ASN A 305 18.31 -9.96 15.96
CA ASN A 305 19.06 -8.79 16.42
C ASN A 305 18.08 -7.78 17.03
N HIS A 306 18.44 -7.28 18.22
CA HIS A 306 17.65 -6.32 18.95
C HIS A 306 18.50 -5.09 19.23
N THR A 307 18.08 -3.91 18.80
CA THR A 307 18.78 -2.66 19.05
C THR A 307 17.99 -1.79 20.00
N LEU A 308 18.63 -1.31 21.06
CA LEU A 308 18.07 -0.39 22.05
C LEU A 308 18.92 0.87 22.12
N LYS A 309 18.28 2.01 22.31
CA LYS A 309 18.93 3.28 22.61
C LYS A 309 19.05 3.44 24.12
N PHE A 310 20.20 3.90 24.61
CA PHE A 310 20.37 4.35 26.00
C PHE A 310 21.21 5.62 26.08
N ILE A 311 21.15 6.29 27.23
CA ILE A 311 21.92 7.50 27.54
C ILE A 311 22.92 7.14 28.63
N LYS A 312 24.20 7.43 28.39
CA LYS A 312 25.29 7.33 29.37
C LYS A 312 25.55 8.72 29.96
N ASN A 313 25.49 8.82 31.28
CA ASN A 313 25.90 10.00 32.03
C ASN A 313 27.38 10.00 32.34
#